data_c2db8a159339c4b349617aa4dc2ab83f
#
_entry.id   c2db8a159339c4b349617aa4dc2ab83f
#
_cell.length_a   1.000
_cell.length_b   1.000
_cell.length_c   1.000
_cell.angle_alpha   90.00
_cell.angle_beta   90.00
_cell.angle_gamma   90.00
#
_symmetry.space_group_name_H-M   'P 1'
#
loop_
_entity.id
_entity.type
_entity.pdbx_description
1 polymer ?
#
loop_
_entity_poly.entity_id
_entity_poly.type
_entity_poly.pdbx_seq_one_letter_code
_entity_poly.pdbx_strand_id
1 'polypeptide(L)'
;MNKTTPTRRSYRATACCFVVLAIVAYHSGSCFAADKDFQFWNTVEFYFDINKDWSGAVEEQLKFGDDAGHLYYQHTDLGFTYKSLADWIDIGFNYKQIFVEQSDGNWSSENRPHFNITFKGRLGSLDFSDRSRFEYRDLEYGNDLWRYVNKLEVKLPFEFTQYEFRPYIADQVYINMDGSGFEKNRIYTGINCELSEDFESELYYVWQWRELNGGWHNLDALGFQLQLRF
;
A
#
# COMPACT_ATOMS: atom_id res chain seq x y z
N MET A 1 -19.12 -26.96 -35.94
CA MET A 1 -19.17 -25.62 -35.30
C MET A 1 -19.78 -25.79 -33.91
N ASN A 2 -18.92 -25.96 -32.87
CA ASN A 2 -19.40 -26.08 -31.49
C ASN A 2 -19.44 -24.66 -30.89
N LYS A 3 -20.66 -24.19 -30.65
CA LYS A 3 -20.88 -22.97 -29.84
C LYS A 3 -20.73 -23.34 -28.37
N THR A 4 -19.62 -22.97 -27.74
CA THR A 4 -19.49 -23.02 -26.29
C THR A 4 -20.34 -21.90 -25.70
N THR A 5 -21.44 -22.27 -25.07
CA THR A 5 -22.25 -21.36 -24.23
C THR A 5 -21.41 -20.93 -23.01
N PRO A 6 -21.30 -19.64 -22.68
CA PRO A 6 -20.58 -19.19 -21.49
C PRO A 6 -21.31 -19.73 -20.26
N THR A 7 -20.54 -20.37 -19.37
CA THR A 7 -21.07 -21.00 -18.17
C THR A 7 -21.60 -19.95 -17.18
N ARG A 8 -22.69 -20.27 -16.48
CA ARG A 8 -23.38 -19.44 -15.45
C ARG A 8 -22.43 -18.87 -14.37
N ARG A 9 -21.21 -19.38 -14.29
CA ARG A 9 -20.15 -18.89 -13.37
C ARG A 9 -19.58 -17.53 -13.79
N SER A 10 -19.46 -17.22 -15.09
CA SER A 10 -18.84 -15.97 -15.56
C SER A 10 -19.71 -14.73 -15.22
N TYR A 11 -21.02 -14.84 -15.26
CA TYR A 11 -21.94 -13.74 -14.94
C TYR A 11 -21.97 -13.36 -13.45
N ARG A 12 -21.71 -14.32 -12.55
CA ARG A 12 -21.68 -14.06 -11.11
C ARG A 12 -20.40 -13.29 -10.71
N ALA A 13 -19.26 -13.59 -11.34
CA ALA A 13 -18.01 -12.89 -11.11
C ALA A 13 -18.08 -11.43 -11.57
N THR A 14 -18.61 -11.18 -12.77
CA THR A 14 -18.81 -9.84 -13.31
C THR A 14 -19.78 -9.01 -12.44
N ALA A 15 -20.88 -9.63 -11.97
CA ALA A 15 -21.84 -8.95 -11.09
C ALA A 15 -21.23 -8.58 -9.73
N CYS A 16 -20.37 -9.43 -9.13
CA CYS A 16 -19.69 -9.12 -7.88
C CYS A 16 -18.70 -7.96 -8.02
N CYS A 17 -17.93 -7.89 -9.11
CA CYS A 17 -17.04 -6.77 -9.38
C CYS A 17 -17.80 -5.44 -9.50
N PHE A 18 -18.95 -5.44 -10.18
CA PHE A 18 -19.80 -4.25 -10.27
C PHE A 18 -20.44 -3.86 -8.94
N VAL A 19 -20.78 -4.82 -8.09
CA VAL A 19 -21.33 -4.54 -6.76
C VAL A 19 -20.25 -3.94 -5.83
N VAL A 20 -19.03 -4.45 -5.83
CA VAL A 20 -17.93 -3.89 -5.02
C VAL A 20 -17.56 -2.48 -5.53
N LEU A 21 -17.43 -2.28 -6.83
CA LEU A 21 -17.23 -0.96 -7.43
C LEU A 21 -18.40 0.01 -7.13
N ALA A 22 -19.65 -0.48 -7.14
CA ALA A 22 -20.83 0.32 -6.82
C ALA A 22 -20.89 0.66 -5.32
N ILE A 23 -20.46 -0.23 -4.43
CA ILE A 23 -20.39 0.02 -2.98
C ILE A 23 -19.31 1.08 -2.70
N VAL A 24 -18.14 0.99 -3.30
CA VAL A 24 -17.08 1.99 -3.19
C VAL A 24 -17.56 3.33 -3.75
N ALA A 25 -18.19 3.35 -4.92
CA ALA A 25 -18.75 4.56 -5.52
C ALA A 25 -19.92 5.15 -4.72
N TYR A 26 -20.75 4.32 -4.08
CA TYR A 26 -21.91 4.79 -3.29
C TYR A 26 -21.46 5.44 -1.97
N HIS A 27 -20.41 4.90 -1.34
CA HIS A 27 -19.84 5.48 -0.11
C HIS A 27 -19.03 6.75 -0.39
N SER A 28 -18.39 6.84 -1.55
CA SER A 28 -17.67 8.05 -1.97
C SER A 28 -18.62 9.25 -2.19
N GLY A 29 -19.86 9.02 -2.63
CA GLY A 29 -20.85 10.09 -2.82
C GLY A 29 -21.37 10.74 -1.54
N SER A 30 -21.21 10.12 -0.37
CA SER A 30 -21.72 10.65 0.92
C SER A 30 -20.62 11.24 1.82
N CYS A 31 -19.35 11.09 1.45
CA CYS A 31 -18.19 11.48 2.27
C CYS A 31 -17.44 12.70 1.76
N PHE A 32 -17.84 13.27 0.62
CA PHE A 32 -17.28 14.53 0.13
C PHE A 32 -17.89 15.72 0.89
N ALA A 33 -17.51 15.83 2.17
CA ALA A 33 -17.64 17.10 2.87
C ALA A 33 -16.69 18.10 2.19
N ALA A 34 -17.13 19.30 1.91
CA ALA A 34 -16.58 20.33 1.05
C ALA A 34 -15.15 20.86 1.37
N ASP A 35 -14.34 20.11 2.16
CA ASP A 35 -13.00 20.52 2.60
C ASP A 35 -11.96 19.36 2.63
N LYS A 36 -12.26 18.22 2.00
CA LYS A 36 -11.33 17.07 1.99
C LYS A 36 -10.77 16.85 0.60
N ASP A 37 -9.46 16.99 0.47
CA ASP A 37 -8.69 16.59 -0.70
C ASP A 37 -8.81 15.07 -0.92
N PHE A 38 -9.31 14.67 -2.09
CA PHE A 38 -9.30 13.28 -2.52
C PHE A 38 -8.02 13.00 -3.30
N GLN A 39 -7.33 11.93 -2.91
CA GLN A 39 -6.06 11.57 -3.53
C GLN A 39 -6.13 10.29 -4.34
N PHE A 40 -5.27 10.20 -5.36
CA PHE A 40 -5.00 8.97 -6.09
C PHE A 40 -3.52 8.58 -5.94
N TRP A 41 -3.28 7.32 -5.51
CA TRP A 41 -1.94 6.77 -5.34
C TRP A 41 -1.71 5.66 -6.34
N ASN A 42 -0.66 5.77 -7.14
CA ASN A 42 -0.26 4.75 -8.10
C ASN A 42 1.10 4.17 -7.68
N THR A 43 1.22 2.85 -7.65
CA THR A 43 2.45 2.14 -7.29
C THR A 43 2.73 1.09 -8.35
N VAL A 44 3.98 1.03 -8.79
CA VAL A 44 4.50 -0.07 -9.62
C VAL A 44 5.69 -0.66 -8.90
N GLU A 45 5.71 -1.98 -8.73
CA GLU A 45 6.78 -2.72 -8.09
C GLU A 45 7.31 -3.80 -9.01
N PHE A 46 8.62 -3.83 -9.21
CA PHE A 46 9.35 -4.88 -9.89
C PHE A 46 10.03 -5.75 -8.85
N TYR A 47 9.66 -7.00 -8.82
CA TYR A 47 10.16 -7.98 -7.87
C TYR A 47 10.97 -9.05 -8.59
N PHE A 48 12.12 -9.42 -8.04
CA PHE A 48 12.99 -10.43 -8.64
C PHE A 48 13.64 -11.32 -7.59
N ASP A 49 13.69 -12.62 -7.87
CA ASP A 49 14.40 -13.58 -7.03
C ASP A 49 15.89 -13.61 -7.41
N ILE A 50 16.76 -13.20 -6.48
CA ILE A 50 18.22 -13.23 -6.64
C ILE A 50 18.71 -14.66 -6.50
N ASN A 51 18.20 -15.36 -5.49
CA ASN A 51 18.40 -16.78 -5.24
C ASN A 51 17.31 -17.27 -4.27
N LYS A 52 17.42 -18.55 -3.80
CA LYS A 52 16.44 -19.14 -2.88
C LYS A 52 16.27 -18.38 -1.54
N ASP A 53 17.28 -17.65 -1.10
CA ASP A 53 17.32 -16.98 0.19
C ASP A 53 17.07 -15.46 0.10
N TRP A 54 17.34 -14.86 -1.05
CA TRP A 54 17.28 -13.42 -1.27
C TRP A 54 16.40 -13.04 -2.44
N SER A 55 15.62 -12.03 -2.23
CA SER A 55 14.92 -11.32 -3.31
C SER A 55 15.24 -9.83 -3.30
N GLY A 56 15.03 -9.18 -4.43
CA GLY A 56 15.12 -7.75 -4.58
C GLY A 56 13.80 -7.16 -5.08
N ALA A 57 13.59 -5.88 -4.83
CA ALA A 57 12.45 -5.14 -5.36
C ALA A 57 12.85 -3.70 -5.69
N VAL A 58 12.20 -3.14 -6.71
CA VAL A 58 12.21 -1.71 -7.02
C VAL A 58 10.78 -1.25 -7.08
N GLU A 59 10.40 -0.34 -6.19
CA GLU A 59 9.07 0.26 -6.13
C GLU A 59 9.13 1.72 -6.57
N GLU A 60 8.19 2.13 -7.41
CA GLU A 60 7.94 3.52 -7.77
C GLU A 60 6.52 3.88 -7.38
N GLN A 61 6.32 4.95 -6.60
CA GLN A 61 5.01 5.42 -6.21
C GLN A 61 4.82 6.90 -6.56
N LEU A 62 3.69 7.20 -7.18
CA LEU A 62 3.22 8.55 -7.47
C LEU A 62 1.94 8.82 -6.71
N LYS A 63 1.81 10.03 -6.12
CA LYS A 63 0.58 10.45 -5.44
C LYS A 63 0.09 11.77 -6.01
N PHE A 64 -1.18 11.77 -6.33
CA PHE A 64 -1.89 12.90 -6.88
C PHE A 64 -2.89 13.39 -5.84
N GLY A 65 -2.82 14.66 -5.49
CA GLY A 65 -3.77 15.40 -4.67
C GLY A 65 -4.60 16.36 -5.53
N ASP A 66 -5.27 17.30 -4.89
CA ASP A 66 -6.13 18.27 -5.54
C ASP A 66 -7.16 17.57 -6.45
N ASP A 67 -8.00 16.74 -5.80
CA ASP A 67 -8.97 15.86 -6.45
C ASP A 67 -8.35 14.94 -7.51
N ALA A 68 -7.17 14.40 -7.20
CA ALA A 68 -6.35 13.53 -8.06
C ALA A 68 -5.80 14.22 -9.34
N GLY A 69 -5.82 15.55 -9.40
CA GLY A 69 -5.40 16.34 -10.55
C GLY A 69 -3.93 16.78 -10.54
N HIS A 70 -3.28 16.77 -9.35
CA HIS A 70 -1.96 17.36 -9.16
C HIS A 70 -0.97 16.38 -8.53
N LEU A 71 0.18 16.10 -9.21
CA LEU A 71 1.27 15.29 -8.67
C LEU A 71 2.03 16.08 -7.60
N TYR A 72 1.98 15.65 -6.35
CA TYR A 72 2.66 16.32 -5.23
C TYR A 72 3.72 15.45 -4.54
N TYR A 73 3.77 14.15 -4.86
CA TYR A 73 4.66 13.20 -4.19
C TYR A 73 5.10 12.11 -5.15
N GLN A 74 6.38 11.81 -5.15
CA GLN A 74 6.92 10.61 -5.80
C GLN A 74 8.01 9.99 -4.94
N HIS A 75 8.18 8.66 -5.05
CA HIS A 75 9.34 8.01 -4.47
C HIS A 75 9.75 6.79 -5.28
N THR A 76 11.05 6.52 -5.22
CA THR A 76 11.66 5.24 -5.63
C THR A 76 12.19 4.54 -4.39
N ASP A 77 11.87 3.25 -4.20
CA ASP A 77 12.35 2.40 -3.10
C ASP A 77 13.08 1.19 -3.70
N LEU A 78 14.35 1.03 -3.37
CA LEU A 78 15.16 -0.13 -3.72
C LEU A 78 15.36 -0.99 -2.47
N GLY A 79 14.96 -2.26 -2.53
CA GLY A 79 15.00 -3.16 -1.40
C GLY A 79 15.58 -4.53 -1.69
N PHE A 80 16.14 -5.15 -0.64
CA PHE A 80 16.58 -6.54 -0.60
C PHE A 80 15.96 -7.22 0.60
N THR A 81 15.43 -8.42 0.40
CA THR A 81 14.78 -9.19 1.46
C THR A 81 15.42 -10.57 1.60
N TYR A 82 15.82 -10.89 2.82
CA TYR A 82 16.27 -12.22 3.23
C TYR A 82 15.10 -13.03 3.76
N LYS A 83 14.84 -14.21 3.17
CA LYS A 83 13.65 -15.03 3.42
C LYS A 83 13.94 -16.35 4.12
N SER A 84 15.22 -16.71 4.30
CA SER A 84 15.62 -18.05 4.77
C SER A 84 15.90 -18.13 6.28
N LEU A 85 15.52 -17.10 7.07
CA LEU A 85 15.67 -17.20 8.53
C LEU A 85 14.66 -18.21 9.10
N ALA A 86 13.40 -18.10 8.70
CA ALA A 86 12.32 -19.06 8.92
C ALA A 86 11.15 -18.71 7.99
N ASP A 87 10.27 -19.67 7.70
CA ASP A 87 9.13 -19.48 6.78
C ASP A 87 8.15 -18.37 7.21
N TRP A 88 8.17 -18.01 8.50
CA TRP A 88 7.28 -17.04 9.12
C TRP A 88 7.91 -15.66 9.35
N ILE A 89 9.19 -15.43 8.93
CA ILE A 89 9.89 -14.16 9.12
C ILE A 89 10.73 -13.79 7.90
N ASP A 90 10.58 -12.55 7.42
CA ASP A 90 11.43 -11.93 6.42
C ASP A 90 12.17 -10.72 7.03
N ILE A 91 13.40 -10.50 6.57
CA ILE A 91 14.21 -9.34 6.97
C ILE A 91 14.56 -8.55 5.71
N GLY A 92 14.20 -7.27 5.70
CA GLY A 92 14.42 -6.38 4.56
C GLY A 92 15.33 -5.20 4.88
N PHE A 93 16.16 -4.82 3.90
CA PHE A 93 16.98 -3.61 3.90
C PHE A 93 16.65 -2.81 2.66
N ASN A 94 16.24 -1.57 2.83
CA ASN A 94 15.77 -0.75 1.75
C ASN A 94 16.37 0.65 1.81
N TYR A 95 16.40 1.29 0.66
CA TYR A 95 16.70 2.70 0.52
C TYR A 95 15.63 3.35 -0.34
N LYS A 96 14.96 4.36 0.25
CA LYS A 96 13.88 5.10 -0.40
C LYS A 96 14.31 6.53 -0.62
N GLN A 97 14.22 7.00 -1.88
CA GLN A 97 14.35 8.40 -2.23
C GLN A 97 12.98 8.98 -2.50
N ILE A 98 12.68 10.12 -1.90
CA ILE A 98 11.36 10.74 -1.93
C ILE A 98 11.51 12.18 -2.40
N PHE A 99 10.56 12.62 -3.22
CA PHE A 99 10.37 14.02 -3.59
C PHE A 99 8.95 14.43 -3.24
N VAL A 100 8.81 15.56 -2.56
CA VAL A 100 7.52 16.11 -2.11
C VAL A 100 7.45 17.57 -2.48
N GLU A 101 6.37 17.97 -3.14
CA GLU A 101 6.11 19.37 -3.39
C GLU A 101 5.72 20.09 -2.10
N GLN A 102 6.32 21.25 -1.89
CA GLN A 102 6.08 22.12 -0.76
C GLN A 102 4.98 23.12 -1.12
N SER A 103 4.44 23.83 -0.11
CA SER A 103 3.37 24.83 -0.30
C SER A 103 3.74 26.02 -1.20
N ASP A 104 5.02 26.23 -1.45
CA ASP A 104 5.54 27.27 -2.35
C ASP A 104 5.75 26.77 -3.80
N GLY A 105 5.36 25.52 -4.11
CA GLY A 105 5.52 24.87 -5.39
C GLY A 105 6.91 24.30 -5.68
N ASN A 106 7.89 24.46 -4.74
CA ASN A 106 9.20 23.85 -4.87
C ASN A 106 9.16 22.39 -4.42
N TRP A 107 10.01 21.56 -5.01
CA TRP A 107 10.17 20.17 -4.61
C TRP A 107 11.29 20.04 -3.59
N SER A 108 11.04 19.32 -2.51
CA SER A 108 12.02 18.92 -1.53
C SER A 108 12.33 17.44 -1.61
N SER A 109 13.53 17.06 -1.25
CA SER A 109 14.01 15.69 -1.24
C SER A 109 14.11 15.12 0.18
N GLU A 110 13.94 13.81 0.29
CA GLU A 110 14.18 13.05 1.53
C GLU A 110 14.83 11.72 1.17
N ASN A 111 15.92 11.39 1.84
CA ASN A 111 16.57 10.08 1.78
C ASN A 111 16.15 9.25 2.99
N ARG A 112 15.73 8.01 2.75
CA ARG A 112 15.15 7.19 3.81
C ARG A 112 15.66 5.75 3.74
N PRO A 113 16.88 5.49 4.26
CA PRO A 113 17.26 4.12 4.55
C PRO A 113 16.34 3.52 5.61
N HIS A 114 15.92 2.26 5.41
CA HIS A 114 15.05 1.60 6.37
C HIS A 114 15.29 0.09 6.44
N PHE A 115 14.97 -0.44 7.60
CA PHE A 115 15.06 -1.84 7.93
C PHE A 115 13.66 -2.38 8.25
N ASN A 116 13.32 -3.54 7.69
CA ASN A 116 12.02 -4.18 7.86
C ASN A 116 12.17 -5.54 8.53
N ILE A 117 11.29 -5.86 9.45
CA ILE A 117 11.05 -7.22 9.94
C ILE A 117 9.57 -7.51 9.67
N THR A 118 9.30 -8.56 8.90
CA THR A 118 7.92 -8.96 8.57
C THR A 118 7.66 -10.35 9.13
N PHE A 119 6.68 -10.45 10.01
CA PHE A 119 6.15 -11.71 10.50
C PHE A 119 4.95 -12.11 9.66
N LYS A 120 4.91 -13.38 9.24
CA LYS A 120 3.84 -13.95 8.42
C LYS A 120 3.25 -15.15 9.13
N GLY A 121 1.95 -15.34 9.01
CA GLY A 121 1.31 -16.49 9.62
C GLY A 121 -0.11 -16.69 9.14
N ARG A 122 -0.69 -17.78 9.66
CA ARG A 122 -2.08 -18.13 9.39
C ARG A 122 -2.81 -18.41 10.70
N LEU A 123 -3.97 -17.81 10.86
CA LEU A 123 -4.87 -18.06 11.98
C LEU A 123 -6.20 -18.59 11.43
N GLY A 124 -6.39 -19.91 11.52
CA GLY A 124 -7.51 -20.58 10.84
C GLY A 124 -7.41 -20.44 9.33
N SER A 125 -8.37 -19.77 8.72
CA SER A 125 -8.39 -19.47 7.28
C SER A 125 -7.88 -18.06 6.93
N LEU A 126 -7.50 -17.26 7.92
CA LEU A 126 -6.98 -15.90 7.72
C LEU A 126 -5.45 -15.94 7.55
N ASP A 127 -4.94 -15.32 6.49
CA ASP A 127 -3.51 -15.04 6.36
C ASP A 127 -3.23 -13.65 6.95
N PHE A 128 -2.16 -13.53 7.72
CA PHE A 128 -1.74 -12.23 8.27
C PHE A 128 -0.26 -11.97 8.03
N SER A 129 0.07 -10.70 7.90
CA SER A 129 1.45 -10.23 7.94
C SER A 129 1.56 -9.00 8.84
N ASP A 130 2.59 -8.96 9.67
CA ASP A 130 2.91 -7.83 10.55
C ASP A 130 4.31 -7.34 10.23
N ARG A 131 4.41 -6.15 9.65
CA ARG A 131 5.68 -5.54 9.26
C ARG A 131 6.04 -4.40 10.19
N SER A 132 7.12 -4.58 10.93
CA SER A 132 7.82 -3.54 11.70
C SER A 132 8.94 -2.94 10.86
N ARG A 133 8.94 -1.62 10.69
CA ARG A 133 9.93 -0.87 9.92
C ARG A 133 10.56 0.21 10.79
N PHE A 134 11.86 0.31 10.74
CA PHE A 134 12.64 1.39 11.32
C PHE A 134 13.23 2.23 10.19
N GLU A 135 12.87 3.50 10.13
CA GLU A 135 13.24 4.44 9.08
C GLU A 135 14.10 5.55 9.66
N TYR A 136 15.23 5.84 9.04
CA TYR A 136 15.95 7.11 9.25
C TYR A 136 15.53 8.06 8.14
N ARG A 137 15.02 9.21 8.49
CA ARG A 137 14.56 10.23 7.57
C ARG A 137 15.59 11.34 7.53
N ASP A 138 16.36 11.43 6.45
CA ASP A 138 17.31 12.49 6.12
C ASP A 138 16.57 13.50 5.23
N LEU A 139 16.23 14.62 5.82
CA LEU A 139 15.34 15.64 5.25
C LEU A 139 16.15 16.79 4.67
N GLU A 140 15.88 17.20 3.43
CA GLU A 140 16.50 18.42 2.87
C GLU A 140 16.18 19.67 3.71
N TYR A 141 14.95 19.73 4.27
CA TYR A 141 14.50 20.80 5.15
C TYR A 141 13.97 20.23 6.45
N GLY A 142 14.42 20.76 7.57
CA GLY A 142 14.01 20.34 8.91
C GLY A 142 15.10 19.56 9.64
N ASN A 143 14.68 18.81 10.66
CA ASN A 143 15.57 17.95 11.42
C ASN A 143 15.39 16.49 11.01
N ASP A 144 16.51 15.82 10.85
CA ASP A 144 16.50 14.37 10.64
C ASP A 144 15.94 13.66 11.85
N LEU A 145 15.26 12.55 11.60
CA LEU A 145 14.64 11.78 12.68
C LEU A 145 14.52 10.29 12.37
N TRP A 146 14.52 9.49 13.41
CA TRP A 146 14.11 8.11 13.35
C TRP A 146 12.60 7.99 13.49
N ARG A 147 12.01 7.07 12.72
CA ARG A 147 10.60 6.76 12.78
C ARG A 147 10.36 5.25 12.78
N TYR A 148 9.49 4.81 13.66
CA TYR A 148 8.95 3.46 13.64
C TYR A 148 7.63 3.43 12.88
N VAL A 149 7.45 2.42 12.04
CA VAL A 149 6.21 2.18 11.30
C VAL A 149 5.84 0.71 11.46
N ASN A 150 4.63 0.44 11.91
CA ASN A 150 4.07 -0.91 11.92
C ASN A 150 2.90 -0.98 10.94
N LYS A 151 2.83 -2.06 10.16
CA LYS A 151 1.68 -2.39 9.30
C LYS A 151 1.25 -3.81 9.58
N LEU A 152 0.08 -3.98 10.18
CA LEU A 152 -0.62 -5.25 10.30
C LEU A 152 -1.62 -5.38 9.15
N GLU A 153 -1.52 -6.46 8.38
CA GLU A 153 -2.41 -6.79 7.27
C GLU A 153 -3.04 -8.15 7.51
N VAL A 154 -4.35 -8.26 7.22
CA VAL A 154 -5.11 -9.50 7.29
C VAL A 154 -5.82 -9.72 5.96
N LYS A 155 -5.47 -10.80 5.25
CA LYS A 155 -6.16 -11.25 4.05
C LYS A 155 -7.29 -12.21 4.42
N LEU A 156 -8.47 -11.95 3.84
CA LEU A 156 -9.66 -12.76 4.10
C LEU A 156 -9.65 -14.02 3.22
N PRO A 157 -10.27 -15.13 3.69
CA PRO A 157 -10.20 -16.43 3.01
C PRO A 157 -11.18 -16.55 1.82
N PHE A 158 -11.60 -15.43 1.25
CA PHE A 158 -12.57 -15.44 0.15
C PHE A 158 -11.83 -15.31 -1.17
N GLU A 159 -11.90 -16.35 -1.99
CA GLU A 159 -11.45 -16.36 -3.37
C GLU A 159 -12.67 -16.32 -4.27
N PHE A 160 -12.98 -15.16 -4.84
CA PHE A 160 -14.26 -14.97 -5.56
C PHE A 160 -14.21 -15.38 -7.03
N THR A 161 -13.02 -15.57 -7.60
CA THR A 161 -12.86 -15.86 -9.03
C THR A 161 -11.64 -16.73 -9.31
N GLN A 162 -11.47 -17.13 -10.57
CA GLN A 162 -10.24 -17.79 -11.05
C GLN A 162 -8.99 -16.90 -10.98
N TYR A 163 -9.12 -15.61 -10.71
CA TYR A 163 -8.04 -14.64 -10.54
C TYR A 163 -7.72 -14.38 -9.08
N GLU A 164 -8.15 -15.26 -8.17
CA GLU A 164 -7.85 -15.21 -6.74
C GLU A 164 -8.08 -13.81 -6.12
N PHE A 165 -9.24 -13.20 -6.40
CA PHE A 165 -9.61 -11.95 -5.75
C PHE A 165 -9.72 -12.16 -4.24
N ARG A 166 -8.75 -11.62 -3.50
CA ARG A 166 -8.63 -11.74 -2.03
C ARG A 166 -8.79 -10.39 -1.36
N PRO A 167 -9.91 -10.15 -0.68
CA PRO A 167 -10.08 -8.93 0.11
C PRO A 167 -9.12 -8.91 1.31
N TYR A 168 -8.70 -7.71 1.69
CA TYR A 168 -7.88 -7.52 2.87
C TYR A 168 -8.24 -6.24 3.61
N ILE A 169 -7.80 -6.16 4.87
CA ILE A 169 -7.76 -4.96 5.68
C ILE A 169 -6.37 -4.82 6.29
N ALA A 170 -5.87 -3.58 6.39
CA ALA A 170 -4.62 -3.33 7.07
C ALA A 170 -4.68 -2.05 7.90
N ASP A 171 -3.95 -2.06 9.02
CA ASP A 171 -3.70 -0.91 9.88
C ASP A 171 -2.22 -0.55 9.85
N GLN A 172 -1.90 0.73 9.64
CA GLN A 172 -0.53 1.21 9.58
C GLN A 172 -0.33 2.43 10.46
N VAL A 173 0.48 2.27 11.50
CA VAL A 173 0.79 3.30 12.49
C VAL A 173 2.19 3.85 12.27
N TYR A 174 2.36 5.17 12.44
CA TYR A 174 3.63 5.88 12.33
C TYR A 174 3.94 6.60 13.64
N ILE A 175 5.13 6.35 14.19
CA ILE A 175 5.60 6.90 15.45
C ILE A 175 6.99 7.50 15.25
N ASN A 176 7.12 8.79 15.45
CA ASN A 176 8.41 9.48 15.45
C ASN A 176 9.15 9.18 16.75
N MET A 177 10.46 8.94 16.66
CA MET A 177 11.31 8.57 17.79
C MET A 177 12.12 9.76 18.33
N ASP A 178 11.83 10.97 17.87
CA ASP A 178 12.42 12.24 18.35
C ASP A 178 11.74 12.81 19.60
N GLY A 179 10.75 12.09 20.15
CA GLY A 179 9.93 12.51 21.29
C GLY A 179 8.59 13.13 20.91
N SER A 180 8.33 13.41 19.63
CA SER A 180 7.01 13.89 19.17
C SER A 180 5.94 12.77 19.16
N GLY A 181 6.38 11.50 19.12
CA GLY A 181 5.50 10.34 19.28
C GLY A 181 4.66 10.05 18.04
N PHE A 182 3.35 9.86 18.24
CA PHE A 182 2.43 9.47 17.17
C PHE A 182 2.36 10.54 16.07
N GLU A 183 2.58 10.15 14.81
CA GLU A 183 2.51 11.04 13.65
C GLU A 183 1.18 10.88 12.89
N LYS A 184 0.85 9.64 12.53
CA LYS A 184 -0.35 9.32 11.75
C LYS A 184 -0.71 7.85 11.81
N ASN A 185 -1.95 7.57 11.44
CA ASN A 185 -2.45 6.22 11.20
C ASN A 185 -3.12 6.14 9.83
N ARG A 186 -3.07 4.97 9.22
CA ARG A 186 -3.73 4.64 7.96
C ARG A 186 -4.46 3.32 8.09
N ILE A 187 -5.73 3.32 7.76
CA ILE A 187 -6.50 2.09 7.55
C ILE A 187 -6.63 1.86 6.05
N TYR A 188 -6.29 0.65 5.62
CA TYR A 188 -6.44 0.20 4.25
C TYR A 188 -7.56 -0.83 4.18
N THR A 189 -8.33 -0.79 3.12
CA THR A 189 -9.17 -1.89 2.70
C THR A 189 -9.04 -2.04 1.19
N GLY A 190 -8.89 -3.25 0.70
CA GLY A 190 -8.62 -3.46 -0.70
C GLY A 190 -8.86 -4.89 -1.15
N ILE A 191 -8.53 -5.13 -2.40
CA ILE A 191 -8.64 -6.42 -3.07
C ILE A 191 -7.33 -6.66 -3.82
N ASN A 192 -6.66 -7.76 -3.51
CA ASN A 192 -5.57 -8.29 -4.30
C ASN A 192 -6.15 -9.16 -5.42
N CYS A 193 -5.49 -9.15 -6.57
CA CYS A 193 -5.84 -9.95 -7.74
C CYS A 193 -4.57 -10.52 -8.38
N GLU A 194 -4.43 -11.85 -8.35
CA GLU A 194 -3.37 -12.56 -9.07
C GLU A 194 -3.83 -12.81 -10.51
N LEU A 195 -3.33 -12.00 -11.44
CA LEU A 195 -3.66 -12.09 -12.86
C LEU A 195 -2.88 -13.22 -13.55
N SER A 196 -1.66 -13.49 -13.09
CA SER A 196 -0.79 -14.62 -13.47
C SER A 196 0.28 -14.84 -12.39
N GLU A 197 1.11 -15.89 -12.54
CA GLU A 197 2.24 -16.18 -11.64
C GLU A 197 3.23 -15.00 -11.52
N ASP A 198 3.35 -14.19 -12.59
CA ASP A 198 4.29 -13.06 -12.67
C ASP A 198 3.63 -11.70 -12.47
N PHE A 199 2.31 -11.65 -12.30
CA PHE A 199 1.55 -10.41 -12.33
C PHE A 199 0.44 -10.35 -11.29
N GLU A 200 0.62 -9.48 -10.29
CA GLU A 200 -0.34 -9.19 -9.23
C GLU A 200 -0.76 -7.73 -9.30
N SER A 201 -2.03 -7.46 -9.05
CA SER A 201 -2.56 -6.11 -8.93
C SER A 201 -3.35 -5.95 -7.64
N GLU A 202 -3.39 -4.73 -7.13
CA GLU A 202 -4.12 -4.38 -5.92
C GLU A 202 -4.88 -3.08 -6.15
N LEU A 203 -6.16 -3.08 -5.79
CA LEU A 203 -7.00 -1.88 -5.70
C LEU A 203 -7.38 -1.68 -4.24
N TYR A 204 -7.10 -0.51 -3.68
CA TYR A 204 -7.31 -0.25 -2.27
C TYR A 204 -7.80 1.16 -1.98
N TYR A 205 -8.46 1.32 -0.85
CA TYR A 205 -8.86 2.59 -0.28
C TYR A 205 -8.12 2.83 1.03
N VAL A 206 -7.73 4.09 1.27
CA VAL A 206 -6.98 4.51 2.47
C VAL A 206 -7.76 5.59 3.20
N TRP A 207 -7.98 5.38 4.50
CA TRP A 207 -8.33 6.44 5.44
C TRP A 207 -7.09 6.79 6.24
N GLN A 208 -6.66 8.04 6.21
CA GLN A 208 -5.51 8.52 6.97
C GLN A 208 -5.94 9.57 7.98
N TRP A 209 -5.47 9.43 9.21
CA TRP A 209 -5.53 10.46 10.24
C TRP A 209 -4.10 10.88 10.57
N ARG A 210 -3.86 12.19 10.58
CA ARG A 210 -2.57 12.79 10.88
C ARG A 210 -2.74 13.93 11.85
N GLU A 211 -1.88 14.01 12.87
CA GLU A 211 -1.79 15.15 13.75
C GLU A 211 -0.87 16.21 13.14
N LEU A 212 -1.38 17.43 12.98
CA LEU A 212 -0.63 18.59 12.50
C LEU A 212 -0.98 19.80 13.36
N ASN A 213 0.03 20.45 13.97
CA ASN A 213 -0.15 21.67 14.75
C ASN A 213 -1.22 21.55 15.85
N GLY A 214 -1.34 20.39 16.49
CA GLY A 214 -2.34 20.12 17.54
C GLY A 214 -3.76 19.87 17.03
N GLY A 215 -3.96 19.74 15.72
CA GLY A 215 -5.24 19.39 15.07
C GLY A 215 -5.17 18.08 14.30
N TRP A 216 -6.30 17.36 14.23
CA TRP A 216 -6.44 16.15 13.44
C TRP A 216 -6.88 16.48 12.02
N HIS A 217 -6.13 15.99 11.05
CA HIS A 217 -6.43 16.11 9.63
C HIS A 217 -6.68 14.73 9.03
N ASN A 218 -7.76 14.63 8.28
CA ASN A 218 -8.13 13.39 7.59
C ASN A 218 -7.81 13.53 6.10
N LEU A 219 -7.43 12.40 5.50
CA LEU A 219 -7.19 12.28 4.09
C LEU A 219 -7.77 10.95 3.62
N ASP A 220 -8.40 10.97 2.47
CA ASP A 220 -8.95 9.81 1.80
C ASP A 220 -8.23 9.61 0.46
N ALA A 221 -7.81 8.38 0.16
CA ALA A 221 -7.15 8.07 -1.10
C ALA A 221 -7.63 6.75 -1.70
N LEU A 222 -7.75 6.73 -3.03
CA LEU A 222 -7.85 5.50 -3.81
C LEU A 222 -6.44 5.14 -4.29
N GLY A 223 -6.03 3.89 -4.10
CA GLY A 223 -4.74 3.40 -4.54
C GLY A 223 -4.86 2.26 -5.53
N PHE A 224 -3.92 2.23 -6.46
CA PHE A 224 -3.70 1.12 -7.37
C PHE A 224 -2.23 0.72 -7.32
N GLN A 225 -1.98 -0.57 -7.12
CA GLN A 225 -0.63 -1.14 -7.16
C GLN A 225 -0.56 -2.23 -8.21
N LEU A 226 0.56 -2.26 -8.90
CA LEU A 226 0.93 -3.25 -9.86
C LEU A 226 2.25 -3.88 -9.46
N GLN A 227 2.30 -5.20 -9.35
CA GLN A 227 3.50 -5.94 -9.03
C GLN A 227 3.86 -6.89 -10.17
N LEU A 228 5.10 -6.81 -10.64
CA LEU A 228 5.67 -7.64 -11.68
C LEU A 228 6.80 -8.48 -11.09
N ARG A 229 6.77 -9.80 -11.31
CA ARG A 229 7.79 -10.74 -10.83
C ARG A 229 8.62 -11.29 -11.99
N PHE A 230 9.94 -11.46 -11.78
CA PHE A 230 10.90 -11.94 -12.75
C PHE A 230 11.81 -13.04 -12.15
#